data_51c5b897cea74bf2b906e9507e794060
#
_entry.id   51c5b897cea74bf2b906e9507e794060
#
_cell.length_a   1.000
_cell.length_b   1.000
_cell.length_c   1.000
_cell.angle_alpha   90.00
_cell.angle_beta   90.00
_cell.angle_gamma   90.00
#
_symmetry.space_group_name_H-M   'P 1'
#
loop_
_entity.id
_entity.type
_entity.pdbx_description
1 polymer ?
#
loop_
_entity_poly.entity_id
_entity_poly.type
_entity_poly.pdbx_seq_one_letter_code
_entity_poly.pdbx_strand_id
1 'polypeptide(L)'
;MEIACLDLEGVLIPEIWIAFAEKTGIEGFNRTTRDEPNYDVLMNYRLNLLREHQLGINEIQSVIATLEPLEGAVDFVDWLRERFQVVILSDTFYEFASPLMKPLGYPTLLCHQLECAEDGSVLNYHLRQANPKRQSI
;
A
#
# COMPACT_ATOMS: atom_id res chain seq x y z
N MET A 1 -12.31 -6.60 -25.09
CA MET A 1 -12.21 -5.90 -23.81
C MET A 1 -10.74 -5.63 -23.51
N GLU A 2 -10.43 -4.40 -23.15
CA GLU A 2 -9.07 -4.02 -22.79
C GLU A 2 -8.97 -3.75 -21.30
N ILE A 3 -7.83 -4.10 -20.70
CA ILE A 3 -7.57 -3.95 -19.29
C ILE A 3 -6.42 -2.98 -19.09
N ALA A 4 -6.62 -1.97 -18.23
CA ALA A 4 -5.56 -1.07 -17.81
C ALA A 4 -5.08 -1.51 -16.43
N CYS A 5 -3.80 -1.84 -16.32
CA CYS A 5 -3.17 -2.22 -15.06
C CYS A 5 -2.36 -1.04 -14.51
N LEU A 6 -2.65 -0.63 -13.29
CA LEU A 6 -2.02 0.52 -12.65
C LEU A 6 -1.33 0.11 -11.36
N ASP A 7 -0.24 0.79 -11.05
CA ASP A 7 0.33 0.80 -9.71
C ASP A 7 -0.50 1.74 -8.83
N LEU A 8 -0.30 1.70 -7.54
CA LEU A 8 -1.09 2.47 -6.58
C LEU A 8 -0.26 3.56 -5.90
N GLU A 9 0.71 3.16 -5.08
CA GLU A 9 1.51 4.09 -4.29
C GLU A 9 2.47 4.88 -5.18
N GLY A 10 2.48 6.20 -5.02
CA GLY A 10 3.29 7.09 -5.84
C GLY A 10 2.69 7.38 -7.20
N VAL A 11 1.58 6.74 -7.57
CA VAL A 11 0.87 6.95 -8.84
C VAL A 11 -0.52 7.53 -8.59
N LEU A 12 -1.29 6.91 -7.72
CA LEU A 12 -2.66 7.34 -7.40
C LEU A 12 -2.79 7.86 -5.98
N ILE A 13 -1.97 7.37 -5.06
CA ILE A 13 -1.96 7.78 -3.66
C ILE A 13 -0.50 8.01 -3.22
N PRO A 14 -0.28 8.74 -2.11
CA PRO A 14 1.07 8.88 -1.55
C PRO A 14 1.65 7.52 -1.12
N GLU A 15 2.96 7.43 -1.07
CA GLU A 15 3.66 6.26 -0.55
C GLU A 15 3.42 6.18 0.97
N ILE A 16 2.77 5.11 1.42
CA ILE A 16 2.27 4.99 2.79
C ILE A 16 3.39 4.94 3.83
N TRP A 17 4.43 4.14 3.58
CA TRP A 17 5.53 4.04 4.54
C TRP A 17 6.29 5.35 4.69
N ILE A 18 6.44 6.11 3.61
CA ILE A 18 7.08 7.43 3.66
C ILE A 18 6.22 8.41 4.46
N ALA A 19 4.90 8.40 4.24
CA ALA A 19 3.98 9.22 5.02
C ALA A 19 4.03 8.84 6.50
N PHE A 20 4.14 7.55 6.81
CA PHE A 20 4.24 7.05 8.18
C PHE A 20 5.55 7.49 8.83
N ALA A 21 6.66 7.46 8.08
CA ALA A 21 7.94 7.96 8.55
C ALA A 21 7.86 9.44 8.92
N GLU A 22 7.22 10.22 8.08
CA GLU A 22 7.06 11.66 8.29
C GLU A 22 6.24 11.96 9.55
N LYS A 23 5.13 11.25 9.72
CA LYS A 23 4.23 11.47 10.86
C LYS A 23 4.82 10.99 12.19
N THR A 24 5.56 9.89 12.18
CA THR A 24 6.16 9.34 13.41
C THR A 24 7.53 9.92 13.73
N GLY A 25 8.19 10.52 12.75
CA GLY A 25 9.57 10.98 12.90
C GLY A 25 10.61 9.86 12.88
N ILE A 26 10.21 8.66 12.51
CA ILE A 26 11.10 7.49 12.48
C ILE A 26 11.64 7.31 11.06
N GLU A 27 12.90 7.73 10.85
CA GLU A 27 13.50 7.74 9.51
C GLU A 27 13.62 6.35 8.87
N GLY A 28 13.72 5.28 9.66
CA GLY A 28 13.82 3.93 9.14
C GLY A 28 12.67 3.53 8.21
N PHE A 29 11.49 4.11 8.41
CA PHE A 29 10.35 3.84 7.54
C PHE A 29 10.45 4.50 6.16
N ASN A 30 11.39 5.42 5.96
CA ASN A 30 11.67 6.01 4.63
C ASN A 30 12.37 5.04 3.68
N ARG A 31 12.89 3.94 4.22
CA ARG A 31 13.57 2.94 3.40
C ARG A 31 12.57 2.25 2.48
N THR A 32 12.88 2.19 1.20
CA THR A 32 11.99 1.63 0.17
C THR A 32 12.70 0.56 -0.64
N THR A 33 12.01 -0.01 -1.64
CA THR A 33 12.60 -1.00 -2.55
C THR A 33 13.74 -0.41 -3.38
N ARG A 34 13.84 0.91 -3.47
CA ARG A 34 14.97 1.58 -4.11
C ARG A 34 16.25 1.42 -3.29
N ASP A 35 16.13 1.35 -1.96
CA ASP A 35 17.25 1.18 -1.03
C ASP A 35 17.56 -0.29 -0.79
N GLU A 36 16.52 -1.12 -0.72
CA GLU A 36 16.64 -2.56 -0.51
C GLU A 36 15.73 -3.29 -1.50
N PRO A 37 16.28 -3.82 -2.61
CA PRO A 37 15.49 -4.50 -3.64
C PRO A 37 14.84 -5.81 -3.17
N ASN A 38 15.37 -6.44 -2.13
CA ASN A 38 14.76 -7.66 -1.59
C ASN A 38 13.57 -7.29 -0.69
N TYR A 39 12.37 -7.62 -1.17
CA TYR A 39 11.14 -7.25 -0.49
C TYR A 39 11.04 -7.86 0.91
N ASP A 40 11.43 -9.13 1.07
CA ASP A 40 11.38 -9.80 2.38
C ASP A 40 12.32 -9.14 3.39
N VAL A 41 13.52 -8.76 2.96
CA VAL A 41 14.46 -8.05 3.83
C VAL A 41 13.88 -6.72 4.26
N LEU A 42 13.31 -5.98 3.31
CA LEU A 42 12.69 -4.68 3.59
C LEU A 42 11.51 -4.81 4.55
N MET A 43 10.62 -5.77 4.31
CA MET A 43 9.45 -5.96 5.17
C MET A 43 9.84 -6.41 6.57
N ASN A 44 10.80 -7.32 6.70
CA ASN A 44 11.27 -7.72 8.03
C ASN A 44 11.88 -6.55 8.80
N TYR A 45 12.61 -5.68 8.11
CA TYR A 45 13.15 -4.47 8.69
C TYR A 45 12.01 -3.56 9.21
N ARG A 46 10.97 -3.35 8.41
CA ARG A 46 9.81 -2.55 8.80
C ARG A 46 9.06 -3.14 9.98
N LEU A 47 8.85 -4.46 9.98
CA LEU A 47 8.17 -5.14 11.09
C LEU A 47 8.96 -5.02 12.39
N ASN A 48 10.29 -5.12 12.32
CA ASN A 48 11.15 -4.95 13.49
C ASN A 48 11.06 -3.52 14.03
N LEU A 49 11.04 -2.51 13.15
CA LEU A 49 10.85 -1.11 13.57
C LEU A 49 9.52 -0.91 14.28
N LEU A 50 8.45 -1.49 13.76
CA LEU A 50 7.14 -1.40 14.40
C LEU A 50 7.17 -1.98 15.80
N ARG A 51 7.82 -3.14 15.99
CA ARG A 51 7.95 -3.77 17.30
C ARG A 51 8.78 -2.92 18.26
N GLU A 52 9.92 -2.39 17.79
CA GLU A 52 10.79 -1.55 18.62
C GLU A 52 10.08 -0.31 19.14
N HIS A 53 9.21 0.28 18.33
CA HIS A 53 8.50 1.50 18.67
C HIS A 53 7.08 1.25 19.19
N GLN A 54 6.70 0.00 19.37
CA GLN A 54 5.38 -0.41 19.87
C GLN A 54 4.24 0.15 19.01
N LEU A 55 4.43 0.13 17.70
CA LEU A 55 3.46 0.60 16.73
C LEU A 55 2.76 -0.58 16.06
N GLY A 56 1.48 -0.40 15.74
CA GLY A 56 0.68 -1.44 15.11
C GLY A 56 -0.20 -0.90 13.99
N ILE A 57 -1.14 -1.73 13.55
CA ILE A 57 -2.03 -1.39 12.43
C ILE A 57 -2.88 -0.15 12.73
N ASN A 58 -3.27 0.05 13.99
CA ASN A 58 -4.10 1.19 14.36
C ASN A 58 -3.39 2.51 14.13
N GLU A 59 -2.11 2.59 14.48
CA GLU A 59 -1.29 3.78 14.27
C GLU A 59 -1.07 4.04 12.78
N ILE A 60 -0.81 2.98 12.02
CA ILE A 60 -0.64 3.08 10.58
C ILE A 60 -1.93 3.56 9.92
N GLN A 61 -3.07 2.99 10.28
CA GLN A 61 -4.36 3.38 9.73
C GLN A 61 -4.75 4.80 10.11
N SER A 62 -4.33 5.26 11.30
CA SER A 62 -4.53 6.66 11.70
C SER A 62 -3.82 7.64 10.77
N VAL A 63 -2.62 7.29 10.34
CA VAL A 63 -1.88 8.10 9.35
C VAL A 63 -2.58 8.02 7.98
N ILE A 64 -2.97 6.84 7.56
CA ILE A 64 -3.64 6.63 6.27
C ILE A 64 -4.93 7.46 6.21
N ALA A 65 -5.66 7.57 7.30
CA ALA A 65 -6.88 8.36 7.37
C ALA A 65 -6.66 9.84 7.06
N THR A 66 -5.42 10.33 7.16
CA THR A 66 -5.07 11.72 6.82
C THR A 66 -4.65 11.88 5.36
N LEU A 67 -4.51 10.79 4.61
CA LEU A 67 -4.04 10.83 3.24
C LEU A 67 -5.21 10.96 2.26
N GLU A 68 -4.92 11.55 1.12
CA GLU A 68 -5.87 11.71 0.02
C GLU A 68 -5.21 11.23 -1.28
N PRO A 69 -6.01 10.84 -2.30
CA PRO A 69 -5.45 10.55 -3.61
C PRO A 69 -4.62 11.73 -4.12
N LEU A 70 -3.61 11.43 -4.93
CA LEU A 70 -2.78 12.45 -5.55
C LEU A 70 -3.62 13.30 -6.49
N GLU A 71 -3.20 14.56 -6.71
CA GLU A 71 -3.90 15.48 -7.59
C GLU A 71 -4.10 14.84 -8.97
N GLY A 72 -5.34 14.87 -9.46
CA GLY A 72 -5.69 14.29 -10.75
C GLY A 72 -5.95 12.80 -10.77
N ALA A 73 -5.66 12.08 -9.67
CA ALA A 73 -5.79 10.62 -9.63
C ALA A 73 -7.24 10.16 -9.79
N VAL A 74 -8.16 10.80 -9.09
CA VAL A 74 -9.59 10.45 -9.18
C VAL A 74 -10.11 10.65 -10.59
N ASP A 75 -9.82 11.79 -11.19
CA ASP A 75 -10.26 12.11 -12.56
C ASP A 75 -9.63 11.14 -13.57
N PHE A 76 -8.36 10.79 -13.37
CA PHE A 76 -7.65 9.85 -14.25
C PHE A 76 -8.28 8.45 -14.20
N VAL A 77 -8.58 7.95 -13.02
CA VAL A 77 -9.23 6.64 -12.85
C VAL A 77 -10.62 6.65 -13.47
N ASP A 78 -11.39 7.72 -13.26
CA ASP A 78 -12.72 7.85 -13.85
C ASP A 78 -12.63 7.85 -15.38
N TRP A 79 -11.66 8.57 -15.94
CA TRP A 79 -11.41 8.60 -17.39
C TRP A 79 -11.08 7.21 -17.94
N LEU A 80 -10.22 6.47 -17.24
CA LEU A 80 -9.84 5.11 -17.63
C LEU A 80 -11.03 4.15 -17.58
N ARG A 81 -11.84 4.25 -16.54
CA ARG A 81 -12.97 3.32 -16.33
C ARG A 81 -14.04 3.43 -17.43
N GLU A 82 -14.14 4.56 -18.08
CA GLU A 82 -15.03 4.73 -19.20
C GLU A 82 -14.56 3.99 -20.45
N ARG A 83 -13.26 3.64 -20.51
CA ARG A 83 -12.61 3.09 -21.70
C ARG A 83 -12.07 1.68 -21.51
N PHE A 84 -11.70 1.33 -20.26
CA PHE A 84 -11.02 0.07 -19.92
C PHE A 84 -11.61 -0.51 -18.66
N GLN A 85 -11.37 -1.81 -18.47
CA GLN A 85 -11.45 -2.39 -17.13
C GLN A 85 -10.17 -2.01 -16.40
N VAL A 86 -10.31 -1.43 -15.19
CA VAL A 86 -9.16 -0.95 -14.43
C VAL A 86 -8.83 -1.95 -13.33
N VAL A 87 -7.58 -2.38 -13.28
CA VAL A 87 -7.06 -3.26 -12.23
C VAL A 87 -5.83 -2.60 -11.64
N ILE A 88 -5.82 -2.48 -10.31
CA ILE A 88 -4.66 -1.96 -9.58
C ILE A 88 -3.88 -3.16 -9.05
N LEU A 89 -2.59 -3.21 -9.40
CA LEU A 89 -1.65 -4.22 -8.91
C LEU A 89 -0.61 -3.49 -8.06
N SER A 90 -0.50 -3.86 -6.79
CA SER A 90 0.36 -3.16 -5.86
C SER A 90 1.06 -4.12 -4.90
N ASP A 91 2.23 -3.72 -4.41
CA ASP A 91 2.93 -4.40 -3.33
C ASP A 91 2.53 -3.88 -1.95
N THR A 92 1.46 -3.11 -1.87
CA THR A 92 0.86 -2.68 -0.61
C THR A 92 0.02 -3.80 0.02
N PHE A 93 -0.76 -3.45 1.02
CA PHE A 93 -1.62 -4.39 1.74
C PHE A 93 -3.06 -3.90 1.73
N TYR A 94 -4.02 -4.83 1.73
CA TYR A 94 -5.44 -4.47 1.77
C TYR A 94 -5.76 -3.62 3.01
N GLU A 95 -5.13 -3.91 4.16
CA GLU A 95 -5.30 -3.18 5.40
C GLU A 95 -4.88 -1.71 5.29
N PHE A 96 -3.96 -1.41 4.37
CA PHE A 96 -3.53 -0.03 4.11
C PHE A 96 -4.38 0.64 3.04
N ALA A 97 -4.63 -0.07 1.95
CA ALA A 97 -5.22 0.52 0.74
C ALA A 97 -6.74 0.66 0.83
N SER A 98 -7.42 -0.23 1.54
CA SER A 98 -8.88 -0.25 1.56
C SER A 98 -9.53 1.09 1.88
N PRO A 99 -9.05 1.85 2.90
CA PRO A 99 -9.65 3.15 3.18
C PRO A 99 -9.50 4.17 2.06
N LEU A 100 -8.51 3.99 1.18
CA LEU A 100 -8.21 4.91 0.09
C LEU A 100 -8.93 4.56 -1.20
N MET A 101 -9.60 3.40 -1.25
CA MET A 101 -10.31 2.96 -2.46
C MET A 101 -11.60 3.73 -2.70
N LYS A 102 -12.26 4.19 -1.65
CA LYS A 102 -13.55 4.89 -1.77
C LYS A 102 -13.47 6.11 -2.70
N PRO A 103 -12.53 7.05 -2.49
CA PRO A 103 -12.44 8.21 -3.39
C PRO A 103 -12.09 7.83 -4.84
N LEU A 104 -11.45 6.67 -5.05
CA LEU A 104 -11.13 6.18 -6.38
C LEU A 104 -12.28 5.39 -7.02
N GLY A 105 -13.42 5.24 -6.34
CA GLY A 105 -14.58 4.53 -6.86
C GLY A 105 -14.50 3.03 -6.76
N TYR A 106 -13.72 2.50 -5.82
CA TYR A 106 -13.55 1.07 -5.58
C TYR A 106 -13.09 0.29 -6.81
N PRO A 107 -11.97 0.67 -7.45
CA PRO A 107 -11.44 -0.14 -8.54
C PRO A 107 -10.97 -1.50 -8.03
N THR A 108 -10.86 -2.47 -8.93
CA THR A 108 -10.33 -3.79 -8.58
C THR A 108 -8.89 -3.64 -8.09
N LEU A 109 -8.60 -4.17 -6.91
CA LEU A 109 -7.29 -4.09 -6.28
C LEU A 109 -6.77 -5.48 -5.99
N LEU A 110 -5.55 -5.76 -6.46
CA LEU A 110 -4.83 -6.99 -6.16
C LEU A 110 -3.54 -6.63 -5.44
N CYS A 111 -3.41 -7.04 -4.20
CA CYS A 111 -2.24 -6.74 -3.38
C CYS A 111 -2.08 -7.80 -2.29
N HIS A 112 -1.19 -7.53 -1.34
CA HIS A 112 -0.86 -8.48 -0.26
C HIS A 112 -1.75 -8.29 0.96
N GLN A 113 -1.56 -9.12 1.96
CA GLN A 113 -2.29 -9.07 3.23
C GLN A 113 -1.32 -9.00 4.40
N LEU A 114 -1.73 -8.32 5.46
CA LEU A 114 -1.02 -8.35 6.73
C LEU A 114 -1.68 -9.35 7.67
N GLU A 115 -0.88 -9.91 8.55
CA GLU A 115 -1.38 -10.72 9.66
C GLU A 115 -1.25 -9.88 10.93
N CYS A 116 -2.38 -9.53 11.54
CA CYS A 116 -2.41 -8.68 12.72
C CYS A 116 -3.02 -9.42 13.90
N ALA A 117 -2.50 -9.15 15.11
CA ALA A 117 -3.06 -9.67 16.35
C ALA A 117 -4.29 -8.84 16.76
N GLU A 118 -5.05 -9.35 17.73
CA GLU A 118 -6.23 -8.65 18.25
C GLU A 118 -5.90 -7.28 18.83
N ASP A 119 -4.70 -7.13 19.41
CA ASP A 119 -4.25 -5.86 19.98
C ASP A 119 -3.76 -4.85 18.92
N GLY A 120 -3.77 -5.23 17.64
CA GLY A 120 -3.31 -4.39 16.56
C GLY A 120 -1.85 -4.57 16.18
N SER A 121 -1.11 -5.43 16.86
CA SER A 121 0.29 -5.70 16.50
C SER A 121 0.36 -6.36 15.14
N VAL A 122 1.30 -5.90 14.29
CA VAL A 122 1.53 -6.50 12.98
C VAL A 122 2.50 -7.66 13.17
N LEU A 123 2.01 -8.87 12.96
CA LEU A 123 2.77 -10.11 13.21
C LEU A 123 3.58 -10.54 12.00
N ASN A 124 3.01 -10.44 10.82
CA ASN A 124 3.63 -10.92 9.60
C ASN A 124 2.88 -10.38 8.39
N TYR A 125 3.33 -10.75 7.20
CA TYR A 125 2.67 -10.41 5.96
C TYR A 125 2.60 -11.63 5.06
N HIS A 126 1.63 -11.64 4.13
CA HIS A 126 1.43 -12.72 3.20
C HIS A 126 1.34 -12.17 1.79
N LEU A 127 2.24 -12.61 0.92
CA LEU A 127 2.23 -12.22 -0.48
C LEU A 127 1.08 -12.93 -1.20
N ARG A 128 0.40 -12.21 -2.07
CA ARG A 128 -0.65 -12.80 -2.91
C ARG A 128 -0.03 -13.85 -3.85
N GLN A 129 1.13 -13.51 -4.41
CA GLN A 129 1.93 -14.40 -5.27
C GLN A 129 3.41 -14.00 -5.14
N ALA A 130 4.31 -14.91 -5.50
CA ALA A 130 5.76 -14.65 -5.43
C ALA A 130 6.19 -13.47 -6.31
N ASN A 131 5.54 -13.31 -7.50
CA ASN A 131 5.76 -12.17 -8.40
C ASN A 131 4.40 -11.62 -8.81
N PRO A 132 3.69 -10.89 -7.92
CA PRO A 132 2.27 -10.63 -8.10
C PRO A 132 1.93 -9.85 -9.38
N LYS A 133 2.73 -8.84 -9.72
CA LYS A 133 2.45 -8.03 -10.91
C LYS A 133 2.65 -8.80 -12.19
N ARG A 134 3.74 -9.56 -12.26
CA ARG A 134 4.07 -10.36 -13.45
C ARG A 134 3.10 -11.52 -13.67
N GLN A 135 2.76 -12.24 -12.60
CA GLN A 135 1.89 -13.42 -12.70
C GLN A 135 0.42 -13.07 -12.93
N SER A 136 0.01 -11.85 -12.57
CA SER A 136 -1.38 -11.41 -12.72
C SER A 136 -1.68 -10.85 -14.11
N ILE A 137 -0.66 -10.45 -14.84
CA ILE A 137 -0.81 -9.92 -16.20
C ILE A 137 -0.77 -11.05 -17.22
#